data_d53c3b6763603ed918288153dc7a78a9
#
_entry.id   d53c3b6763603ed918288153dc7a78a9
#
_cell.length_a   1.000
_cell.length_b   1.000
_cell.length_c   1.000
_cell.angle_alpha   90.00
_cell.angle_beta   90.00
_cell.angle_gamma   90.00
#
_symmetry.space_group_name_H-M   'P 1'
#
loop_
_entity.id
_entity.type
_entity.pdbx_description
1 polymer ?
#
loop_
_entity_poly.entity_id
_entity_poly.type
_entity_poly.pdbx_seq_one_letter_code
_entity_poly.pdbx_strand_id
1 'polypeptide(L)'
;RNTNDGHEVKKLEYECYESLAIKEGDQILDEAIEKFDLIDAFCVHRVGTLEIGETAVIVVTTSGHRDQSFKGCRYIIDEVKVRVPIWKKEHYADGETEWLKGAG
;
A
#
# COMPACT_ATOMS: atom_id res chain seq x y z
N ARG A 1 -0.94 0.18 12.06
CA ARG A 1 -0.49 -0.28 13.38
C ARG A 1 -0.06 0.92 14.24
N ASN A 2 -0.07 0.75 15.54
CA ASN A 2 0.24 1.84 16.48
C ASN A 2 1.61 1.72 17.15
N THR A 3 2.45 0.80 16.71
CA THR A 3 3.83 0.65 17.19
C THR A 3 4.78 0.34 16.06
N ASN A 4 6.01 0.82 16.15
CA ASN A 4 7.07 0.50 15.23
C ASN A 4 8.41 0.59 15.95
N ASP A 5 9.21 -0.49 15.93
CA ASP A 5 10.51 -0.60 16.60
C ASP A 5 10.46 -0.16 18.06
N GLY A 6 9.40 -0.53 18.78
CA GLY A 6 9.21 -0.18 20.18
C GLY A 6 8.68 1.23 20.45
N HIS A 7 8.48 2.03 19.40
CA HIS A 7 7.90 3.37 19.52
C HIS A 7 6.38 3.31 19.32
N GLU A 8 5.64 4.05 20.14
CA GLU A 8 4.22 4.23 19.95
C GLU A 8 3.98 5.23 18.83
N VAL A 9 3.27 4.81 17.78
CA VAL A 9 2.93 5.64 16.63
C VAL A 9 1.57 6.28 16.87
N LYS A 10 1.51 7.63 16.78
CA LYS A 10 0.27 8.38 16.97
C LYS A 10 -0.50 8.61 15.69
N LYS A 11 0.20 8.88 14.61
CA LYS A 11 -0.39 9.09 13.29
C LYS A 11 0.64 8.83 12.21
N LEU A 12 0.14 8.65 10.99
CA LEU A 12 0.96 8.48 9.80
C LEU A 12 0.64 9.57 8.80
N GLU A 13 1.66 10.02 8.07
CA GLU A 13 1.47 10.83 6.88
C GLU A 13 2.01 10.08 5.68
N TYR A 14 1.24 10.07 4.59
CA TYR A 14 1.67 9.49 3.33
C TYR A 14 1.79 10.56 2.27
N GLU A 15 2.90 10.56 1.56
CA GLU A 15 3.11 11.38 0.38
C GLU A 15 3.51 10.51 -0.79
N CYS A 16 3.14 10.89 -2.00
CA CYS A 16 3.51 10.15 -3.19
C CYS A 16 3.89 11.11 -4.34
N TYR A 17 4.65 10.57 -5.27
CA TYR A 17 4.87 11.19 -6.58
C TYR A 17 3.71 10.75 -7.48
N GLU A 18 2.62 11.52 -7.49
CA GLU A 18 1.30 11.08 -7.95
C GLU A 18 1.29 10.47 -9.35
N SER A 19 1.80 11.17 -10.36
CA SER A 19 1.77 10.66 -11.73
C SER A 19 2.55 9.36 -11.91
N LEU A 20 3.70 9.25 -11.26
CA LEU A 20 4.51 8.04 -11.31
C LEU A 20 3.90 6.91 -10.50
N ALA A 21 3.28 7.24 -9.35
CA ALA A 21 2.60 6.26 -8.51
C ALA A 21 1.43 5.62 -9.26
N ILE A 22 0.63 6.40 -9.97
CA ILE A 22 -0.49 5.89 -10.77
C ILE A 22 0.04 4.99 -11.89
N LYS A 23 1.07 5.43 -12.60
CA LYS A 23 1.67 4.67 -13.70
C LYS A 23 2.21 3.31 -13.22
N GLU A 24 2.99 3.31 -12.15
CA GLU A 24 3.52 2.08 -11.57
C GLU A 24 2.42 1.18 -11.01
N GLY A 25 1.44 1.78 -10.35
CA GLY A 25 0.29 1.04 -9.83
C GLY A 25 -0.49 0.35 -10.94
N ASP A 26 -0.77 1.04 -12.03
CA ASP A 26 -1.47 0.45 -13.17
C ASP A 26 -0.69 -0.71 -13.80
N GLN A 27 0.64 -0.57 -13.92
CA GLN A 27 1.49 -1.66 -14.40
C GLN A 27 1.43 -2.89 -13.49
N ILE A 28 1.44 -2.68 -12.19
CA ILE A 28 1.35 -3.77 -11.21
C ILE A 28 0.02 -4.51 -11.34
N LEU A 29 -1.08 -3.76 -11.48
CA LEU A 29 -2.40 -4.37 -11.66
C LEU A 29 -2.48 -5.20 -12.94
N ASP A 30 -1.98 -4.66 -14.06
CA ASP A 30 -1.95 -5.37 -15.34
C ASP A 30 -1.10 -6.65 -15.25
N GLU A 31 0.06 -6.58 -14.61
CA GLU A 31 0.92 -7.75 -14.38
C GLU A 31 0.20 -8.83 -13.56
N ALA A 32 -0.48 -8.41 -12.50
CA ALA A 32 -1.21 -9.35 -11.63
C ALA A 32 -2.35 -10.02 -12.36
N ILE A 33 -3.11 -9.27 -13.15
CA ILE A 33 -4.23 -9.80 -13.95
C ILE A 33 -3.72 -10.86 -14.90
N GLU A 34 -2.64 -10.59 -15.61
CA GLU A 34 -2.06 -11.54 -16.57
C GLU A 34 -1.44 -12.75 -15.87
N LYS A 35 -0.65 -12.51 -14.83
CA LYS A 35 0.11 -13.56 -14.13
C LYS A 35 -0.78 -14.57 -13.42
N PHE A 36 -1.86 -14.12 -12.83
CA PHE A 36 -2.73 -14.95 -12.00
C PHE A 36 -4.10 -15.22 -12.63
N ASP A 37 -4.29 -14.83 -13.88
CA ASP A 37 -5.56 -14.99 -14.58
C ASP A 37 -6.74 -14.39 -13.80
N LEU A 38 -6.58 -13.14 -13.39
CA LEU A 38 -7.62 -12.42 -12.67
C LEU A 38 -8.66 -11.86 -13.64
N ILE A 39 -9.90 -11.79 -13.20
CA ILE A 39 -10.96 -11.12 -13.93
C ILE A 39 -10.80 -9.61 -13.81
N ASP A 40 -10.47 -9.15 -12.61
CA ASP A 40 -10.24 -7.73 -12.34
C ASP A 40 -9.35 -7.54 -11.12
N ALA A 41 -8.74 -6.38 -11.02
CA ALA A 41 -7.90 -6.01 -9.89
C ALA A 41 -7.96 -4.50 -9.66
N PHE A 42 -7.87 -4.10 -8.41
CA PHE A 42 -8.04 -2.72 -8.03
C PHE A 42 -7.21 -2.45 -6.77
N CYS A 43 -6.58 -1.28 -6.72
CA CYS A 43 -5.80 -0.85 -5.58
C CYS A 43 -5.99 0.64 -5.35
N VAL A 44 -6.30 1.01 -4.12
CA VAL A 44 -6.40 2.42 -3.71
C VAL A 44 -5.53 2.63 -2.50
N HIS A 45 -4.70 3.67 -2.53
CA HIS A 45 -3.88 4.07 -1.40
C HIS A 45 -4.21 5.52 -1.02
N ARG A 46 -4.41 5.75 0.27
CA ARG A 46 -4.61 7.10 0.78
C ARG A 46 -3.29 7.84 0.85
N VAL A 47 -3.38 9.16 0.67
CA VAL A 47 -2.29 10.11 0.94
C VAL A 47 -2.75 11.13 1.97
N GLY A 48 -1.81 11.83 2.57
CA GLY A 48 -2.11 12.78 3.64
C GLY A 48 -2.00 12.14 5.02
N THR A 49 -2.63 12.76 5.99
CA THR A 49 -2.55 12.34 7.39
C THR A 49 -3.61 11.30 7.71
N LEU A 50 -3.19 10.20 8.31
CA LEU A 50 -4.08 9.14 8.81
C LEU A 50 -3.90 8.98 10.30
N GLU A 51 -5.04 8.91 11.01
CA GLU A 51 -5.07 8.55 12.42
C GLU A 51 -4.94 7.03 12.58
N ILE A 52 -4.57 6.60 13.75
CA ILE A 52 -4.49 5.16 14.07
C ILE A 52 -5.86 4.51 13.86
N GLY A 53 -5.87 3.38 13.19
CA GLY A 53 -7.09 2.63 12.87
C GLY A 53 -7.74 2.99 11.55
N GLU A 54 -7.31 4.08 10.89
CA GLU A 54 -7.82 4.42 9.57
C GLU A 54 -7.17 3.53 8.49
N THR A 55 -7.96 3.22 7.47
CA THR A 55 -7.48 2.38 6.36
C THR A 55 -6.53 3.17 5.47
N ALA A 56 -5.34 2.62 5.26
CA ALA A 56 -4.31 3.23 4.41
C ALA A 56 -4.38 2.75 2.96
N VAL A 57 -4.63 1.46 2.76
CA VAL A 57 -4.61 0.84 1.44
C VAL A 57 -5.67 -0.24 1.35
N ILE A 58 -6.30 -0.34 0.18
CA ILE A 58 -7.28 -1.39 -0.15
C ILE A 58 -6.85 -2.03 -1.46
N VAL A 59 -6.73 -3.35 -1.46
CA VAL A 59 -6.47 -4.14 -2.66
C VAL A 59 -7.60 -5.14 -2.82
N VAL A 60 -8.20 -5.17 -4.02
CA VAL A 60 -9.28 -6.08 -4.35
C VAL A 60 -8.92 -6.84 -5.61
N THR A 61 -9.11 -8.14 -5.59
CA THR A 61 -8.91 -9.01 -6.74
C THR A 61 -10.12 -9.89 -6.96
N THR A 62 -10.43 -10.15 -8.23
CA THR A 62 -11.56 -10.99 -8.63
C THR A 62 -11.04 -12.06 -9.58
N SER A 63 -11.42 -13.31 -9.36
CA SER A 63 -11.01 -14.44 -10.20
C SER A 63 -12.06 -15.54 -10.17
N GLY A 64 -11.90 -16.51 -11.07
CA GLY A 64 -12.76 -17.69 -11.10
C GLY A 64 -12.58 -18.61 -9.89
N HIS A 65 -11.37 -18.64 -9.33
CA HIS A 65 -11.04 -19.43 -8.14
C HIS A 65 -10.28 -18.59 -7.13
N ARG A 66 -10.57 -18.80 -5.84
CA ARG A 66 -10.03 -17.99 -4.74
C ARG A 66 -8.50 -18.01 -4.64
N ASP A 67 -7.84 -19.10 -5.01
CA ASP A 67 -6.39 -19.20 -4.96
C ASP A 67 -5.72 -18.12 -5.81
N GLN A 68 -6.22 -17.89 -7.02
CA GLN A 68 -5.74 -16.86 -7.92
C GLN A 68 -5.92 -15.46 -7.32
N SER A 69 -7.09 -15.20 -6.72
CA SER A 69 -7.37 -13.93 -6.06
C SER A 69 -6.44 -13.68 -4.88
N PHE A 70 -6.20 -14.67 -4.04
CA PHE A 70 -5.28 -14.51 -2.92
C PHE A 70 -3.85 -14.27 -3.37
N LYS A 71 -3.38 -15.03 -4.35
CA LYS A 71 -2.03 -14.85 -4.91
C LYS A 71 -1.87 -13.49 -5.59
N GLY A 72 -2.88 -13.09 -6.36
CA GLY A 72 -2.88 -11.80 -7.04
C GLY A 72 -2.90 -10.64 -6.06
N CYS A 73 -3.71 -10.72 -5.03
CA CYS A 73 -3.78 -9.69 -3.98
C CYS A 73 -2.44 -9.55 -3.25
N ARG A 74 -1.82 -10.66 -2.88
CA ARG A 74 -0.50 -10.67 -2.25
C ARG A 74 0.57 -10.06 -3.15
N TYR A 75 0.57 -10.44 -4.42
CA TYR A 75 1.49 -9.88 -5.40
C TYR A 75 1.35 -8.36 -5.50
N ILE A 76 0.12 -7.88 -5.61
CA ILE A 76 -0.15 -6.44 -5.75
C ILE A 76 0.40 -5.67 -4.55
N ILE A 77 0.05 -6.07 -3.33
CA ILE A 77 0.51 -5.32 -2.15
C ILE A 77 2.02 -5.37 -1.98
N ASP A 78 2.65 -6.51 -2.26
CA ASP A 78 4.09 -6.64 -2.14
C ASP A 78 4.81 -5.75 -3.17
N GLU A 79 4.33 -5.71 -4.41
CA GLU A 79 4.92 -4.89 -5.47
C GLU A 79 4.66 -3.40 -5.26
N VAL A 80 3.49 -3.04 -4.77
CA VAL A 80 3.18 -1.64 -4.42
C VAL A 80 4.17 -1.12 -3.38
N LYS A 81 4.47 -1.90 -2.36
CA LYS A 81 5.44 -1.52 -1.32
C LYS A 81 6.84 -1.26 -1.85
N VAL A 82 7.24 -1.98 -2.88
CA VAL A 82 8.61 -1.92 -3.42
C VAL A 82 8.74 -0.91 -4.55
N ARG A 83 7.73 -0.83 -5.43
CA ARG A 83 7.85 -0.12 -6.71
C ARG A 83 7.17 1.24 -6.74
N VAL A 84 6.08 1.42 -6.00
CA VAL A 84 5.33 2.67 -6.04
C VAL A 84 6.03 3.73 -5.19
N PRO A 85 6.27 4.95 -5.73
CA PRO A 85 6.94 6.01 -4.98
C PRO A 85 6.00 6.66 -3.96
N ILE A 86 5.81 5.96 -2.86
CA ILE A 86 5.04 6.41 -1.70
C ILE A 86 5.99 6.44 -0.50
N TRP A 87 5.93 7.50 0.27
CA TRP A 87 6.71 7.66 1.51
C TRP A 87 5.76 7.82 2.69
N LYS A 88 6.16 7.25 3.81
CA LYS A 88 5.42 7.26 5.05
C LYS A 88 6.23 8.01 6.11
N LYS A 89 5.60 8.98 6.77
CA LYS A 89 6.17 9.65 7.94
C LYS A 89 5.41 9.18 9.18
N GLU A 90 6.14 8.59 10.11
CA GLU A 90 5.59 8.16 11.39
C GLU A 90 5.76 9.28 12.42
N HIS A 91 4.69 9.59 13.14
CA HIS A 91 4.70 10.52 14.26
C HIS A 91 4.59 9.71 15.54
N TYR A 92 5.63 9.78 16.36
CA TYR A 92 5.72 9.00 17.60
C TYR A 92 5.16 9.78 18.81
N ALA A 93 4.79 9.04 19.84
CA ALA A 93 4.25 9.62 21.08
C ALA A 93 5.23 10.56 21.80
N ASP A 94 6.55 10.36 21.63
CA ASP A 94 7.62 11.19 22.19
C ASP A 94 7.87 12.49 21.41
N GLY A 95 7.11 12.73 20.34
CA GLY A 95 7.26 13.90 19.48
C GLY A 95 8.24 13.76 18.34
N GLU A 96 8.93 12.63 18.23
CA GLU A 96 9.83 12.35 17.10
C GLU A 96 9.05 11.98 15.84
N THR A 97 9.70 12.16 14.68
CA THR A 97 9.13 11.81 13.39
C THR A 97 10.18 11.14 12.54
N GLU A 98 9.76 10.27 11.61
CA GLU A 98 10.66 9.59 10.70
C GLU A 98 9.97 9.34 9.36
N TRP A 99 10.68 9.65 8.26
CA TRP A 99 10.25 9.31 6.91
C TRP A 99 10.77 7.93 6.53
N LEU A 100 9.85 7.06 6.08
CA LEU A 100 10.17 5.72 5.60
C LEU A 100 9.67 5.59 4.17
N LYS A 101 10.48 4.96 3.31
CA LYS A 101 10.05 4.65 1.96
C LYS A 101 9.12 3.44 1.98
N GLY A 102 8.07 3.50 1.13
CA GLY A 102 7.16 2.39 0.93
C GLY A 102 5.82 2.57 1.64
N ALA A 103 4.86 1.78 1.22
CA ALA A 103 3.47 1.86 1.69
C ALA A 103 3.21 1.05 2.96
N GLY A 104 4.24 0.56 3.55
CA GLY A 104 3.96 -0.24 4.68
C GLY A 104 4.90 -0.70 5.58
#